data_85c281c37a429e9903b0df825db610ff
#
_entry.id   85c281c37a429e9903b0df825db610ff
#
_cell.length_a   1.000
_cell.length_b   1.000
_cell.length_c   1.000
_cell.angle_alpha   90.00
_cell.angle_beta   90.00
_cell.angle_gamma   90.00
#
_symmetry.space_group_name_H-M   'P 1'
#
loop_
_entity.id
_entity.type
_entity.pdbx_description
1 polymer ?
#
loop_
_entity_poly.entity_id
_entity_poly.type
_entity_poly.pdbx_seq_one_letter_code
_entity_poly.pdbx_strand_id
1 'polypeptide(L)'
;DPGALQSWAALFFQVGGLAFGFLVPVLAGFIAYAIADRPALVPGFVGGMIAVQTQAGFLGGLVAGLLAGAVVYGLKLWQPPRALAGIMPVLVLPLVGTLVVGIVMFVVVGAPLAAVTTGLTDWLNSLSGANALLLGAIVGLMMAFDMGGPVNKAAYTFAVAGLSTGS
;
A
#
# COMPACT_ATOMS: atom_id res chain seq x y z
N ASP A 1 28.71 12.93 -12.99
CA ASP A 1 28.92 14.24 -13.58
C ASP A 1 27.56 14.96 -13.71
N PRO A 2 27.33 16.05 -12.91
CA PRO A 2 26.04 16.78 -12.94
C PRO A 2 25.77 17.48 -14.28
N GLY A 3 26.71 17.54 -15.19
CA GLY A 3 26.55 18.13 -16.53
C GLY A 3 26.01 17.17 -17.60
N ALA A 4 25.95 15.87 -17.32
CA ALA A 4 25.48 14.91 -18.29
C ALA A 4 23.93 14.81 -18.29
N LEU A 5 23.29 14.89 -19.47
CA LEU A 5 21.85 14.75 -19.64
C LEU A 5 21.31 13.47 -18.99
N GLN A 6 22.08 12.38 -19.04
CA GLN A 6 21.76 11.10 -18.42
C GLN A 6 21.65 11.19 -16.89
N SER A 7 22.49 12.02 -16.24
CA SER A 7 22.43 12.21 -14.78
C SER A 7 21.16 12.95 -14.36
N TRP A 8 20.75 13.94 -15.14
CA TRP A 8 19.48 14.66 -14.90
C TRP A 8 18.26 13.76 -15.15
N ALA A 9 18.28 12.97 -16.22
CA ALA A 9 17.21 12.02 -16.50
C ALA A 9 17.07 10.98 -15.37
N ALA A 10 18.17 10.43 -14.87
CA ALA A 10 18.18 9.51 -13.75
C ALA A 10 17.64 10.15 -12.46
N LEU A 11 18.00 11.41 -12.21
CA LEU A 11 17.51 12.17 -11.05
C LEU A 11 16.01 12.39 -11.12
N PHE A 12 15.48 12.84 -12.26
CA PHE A 12 14.04 13.01 -12.45
C PHE A 12 13.27 11.69 -12.33
N PHE A 13 13.84 10.59 -12.85
CA PHE A 13 13.25 9.27 -12.71
C PHE A 13 13.18 8.83 -11.23
N GLN A 14 14.26 9.06 -10.48
CA GLN A 14 14.26 8.74 -9.04
C GLN A 14 13.26 9.59 -8.26
N VAL A 15 13.21 10.90 -8.51
CA VAL A 15 12.25 11.80 -7.85
C VAL A 15 10.81 11.38 -8.19
N GLY A 16 10.55 11.06 -9.45
CA GLY A 16 9.25 10.55 -9.89
C GLY A 16 8.87 9.24 -9.18
N GLY A 17 9.80 8.29 -9.10
CA GLY A 17 9.60 7.02 -8.39
C GLY A 17 9.29 7.20 -6.90
N LEU A 18 10.01 8.12 -6.24
CA LEU A 18 9.73 8.47 -4.84
C LEU A 18 8.35 9.11 -4.68
N ALA A 19 7.98 10.04 -5.56
CA ALA A 19 6.67 10.69 -5.51
C ALA A 19 5.53 9.68 -5.68
N PHE A 20 5.64 8.76 -6.63
CA PHE A 20 4.68 7.66 -6.80
C PHE A 20 4.64 6.72 -5.59
N GLY A 21 5.81 6.44 -4.98
CA GLY A 21 5.89 5.64 -3.75
C GLY A 21 5.13 6.25 -2.57
N PHE A 22 5.00 7.57 -2.51
CA PHE A 22 4.23 8.27 -1.48
C PHE A 22 2.72 8.29 -1.71
N LEU A 23 2.24 7.97 -2.90
CA LEU A 23 0.81 8.06 -3.24
C LEU A 23 -0.06 7.29 -2.25
N VAL A 24 0.25 6.04 -1.98
CA VAL A 24 -0.53 5.17 -1.08
C VAL A 24 -0.41 5.61 0.39
N PRO A 25 0.78 5.89 0.95
CA PRO A 25 0.92 6.45 2.28
C PRO A 25 0.15 7.75 2.49
N VAL A 26 0.23 8.68 1.53
CA VAL A 26 -0.48 9.96 1.61
C VAL A 26 -1.98 9.76 1.60
N LEU A 27 -2.49 8.92 0.68
CA LEU A 27 -3.91 8.57 0.65
C LEU A 27 -4.39 8.03 2.01
N ALA A 28 -3.70 7.02 2.55
CA ALA A 28 -4.05 6.42 3.84
C ALA A 28 -4.00 7.43 4.98
N GLY A 29 -2.96 8.29 5.01
CA GLY A 29 -2.83 9.33 6.01
C GLY A 29 -3.99 10.32 6.00
N PHE A 30 -4.40 10.80 4.81
CA PHE A 30 -5.49 11.76 4.70
C PHE A 30 -6.87 11.13 4.94
N ILE A 31 -7.09 9.87 4.60
CA ILE A 31 -8.31 9.15 5.01
C ILE A 31 -8.38 9.06 6.54
N ALA A 32 -7.29 8.68 7.20
CA ALA A 32 -7.22 8.62 8.65
C ALA A 32 -7.44 10.00 9.29
N TYR A 33 -6.85 11.04 8.71
CA TYR A 33 -7.05 12.43 9.14
C TYR A 33 -8.52 12.87 9.07
N ALA A 34 -9.21 12.54 7.98
CA ALA A 34 -10.61 12.87 7.81
C ALA A 34 -11.53 12.23 8.87
N ILE A 35 -11.10 11.08 9.43
CA ILE A 35 -11.88 10.36 10.47
C ILE A 35 -11.52 10.82 11.87
N ALA A 36 -10.23 11.03 12.18
CA ALA A 36 -9.77 11.23 13.55
C ALA A 36 -8.75 12.39 13.70
N ASP A 37 -8.72 13.34 12.78
CA ASP A 37 -7.89 14.54 12.76
C ASP A 37 -6.36 14.26 12.80
N ARG A 38 -5.59 15.27 13.20
CA ARG A 38 -4.11 15.27 13.19
C ARG A 38 -3.45 14.04 13.82
N PRO A 39 -3.88 13.53 14.97
CA PRO A 39 -3.24 12.36 15.59
C PRO A 39 -3.25 11.10 14.73
N ALA A 40 -4.20 11.00 13.78
CA ALA A 40 -4.34 9.84 12.90
C ALA A 40 -3.43 9.87 11.66
N LEU A 41 -2.83 11.03 11.35
CA LEU A 41 -1.96 11.17 10.16
C LEU A 41 -0.81 10.16 10.19
N VAL A 42 -0.06 10.11 11.29
CA VAL A 42 1.12 9.24 11.41
C VAL A 42 0.75 7.75 11.31
N PRO A 43 -0.23 7.24 12.08
CA PRO A 43 -0.73 5.87 11.90
C PRO A 43 -1.19 5.57 10.47
N GLY A 44 -1.86 6.52 9.82
CA GLY A 44 -2.30 6.40 8.43
C GLY A 44 -1.14 6.31 7.44
N PHE A 45 -0.16 7.20 7.54
CA PHE A 45 1.04 7.17 6.70
C PHE A 45 1.82 5.87 6.86
N VAL A 46 2.04 5.42 8.10
CA VAL A 46 2.76 4.17 8.37
C VAL A 46 1.97 2.96 7.87
N GLY A 47 0.67 2.91 8.12
CA GLY A 47 -0.19 1.85 7.60
C GLY A 47 -0.19 1.79 6.06
N GLY A 48 -0.23 2.95 5.40
CA GLY A 48 -0.11 3.05 3.94
C GLY A 48 1.26 2.59 3.43
N MET A 49 2.35 2.91 4.15
CA MET A 49 3.68 2.43 3.79
C MET A 49 3.80 0.91 3.95
N ILE A 50 3.20 0.33 5.00
CA ILE A 50 3.10 -1.12 5.17
C ILE A 50 2.31 -1.75 4.01
N ALA A 51 1.21 -1.11 3.56
CA ALA A 51 0.46 -1.56 2.41
C ALA A 51 1.33 -1.62 1.13
N VAL A 52 2.23 -0.65 0.93
CA VAL A 52 3.21 -0.69 -0.16
C VAL A 52 4.19 -1.85 0.02
N GLN A 53 4.75 -2.03 1.21
CA GLN A 53 5.74 -3.08 1.51
C GLN A 53 5.14 -4.49 1.38
N THR A 54 3.91 -4.70 1.85
CA THR A 54 3.20 -5.98 1.76
C THR A 54 2.55 -6.20 0.40
N GLN A 55 2.80 -5.27 -0.55
CA GLN A 55 2.25 -5.33 -1.90
C GLN A 55 0.71 -5.26 -1.98
N ALA A 56 0.10 -4.75 -0.92
CA ALA A 56 -1.34 -4.51 -0.82
C ALA A 56 -1.84 -3.37 -1.73
N GLY A 57 -0.93 -2.56 -2.23
CA GLY A 57 -1.20 -1.49 -3.18
C GLY A 57 -2.23 -0.47 -2.69
N PHE A 58 -2.98 0.08 -3.64
CA PHE A 58 -3.99 1.12 -3.38
C PHE A 58 -5.10 0.66 -2.42
N LEU A 59 -5.63 -0.56 -2.63
CA LEU A 59 -6.68 -1.11 -1.76
C LEU A 59 -6.19 -1.30 -0.33
N GLY A 60 -4.94 -1.77 -0.17
CA GLY A 60 -4.31 -1.85 1.14
C GLY A 60 -4.17 -0.48 1.80
N GLY A 61 -3.89 0.56 1.03
CA GLY A 61 -3.85 1.95 1.50
C GLY A 61 -5.20 2.46 1.99
N LEU A 62 -6.29 2.15 1.27
CA LEU A 62 -7.66 2.45 1.71
C LEU A 62 -7.96 1.77 3.06
N VAL A 63 -7.71 0.47 3.15
CA VAL A 63 -7.91 -0.29 4.40
C VAL A 63 -7.06 0.27 5.53
N ALA A 64 -5.80 0.58 5.28
CA ALA A 64 -4.89 1.17 6.26
C ALA A 64 -5.39 2.53 6.77
N GLY A 65 -5.88 3.38 5.87
CA GLY A 65 -6.43 4.69 6.23
C GLY A 65 -7.68 4.59 7.09
N LEU A 66 -8.63 3.75 6.69
CA LEU A 66 -9.85 3.49 7.46
C LEU A 66 -9.53 2.88 8.83
N LEU A 67 -8.64 1.89 8.87
CA LEU A 67 -8.19 1.26 10.11
C LEU A 67 -7.51 2.27 11.04
N ALA A 68 -6.57 3.06 10.53
CA ALA A 68 -5.87 4.08 11.32
C ALA A 68 -6.84 5.13 11.88
N GLY A 69 -7.77 5.59 11.05
CA GLY A 69 -8.84 6.49 11.48
C GLY A 69 -9.69 5.89 12.59
N ALA A 70 -10.17 4.66 12.41
CA ALA A 70 -11.00 3.97 13.40
C ALA A 70 -10.27 3.72 14.71
N VAL A 71 -9.01 3.26 14.67
CA VAL A 71 -8.18 3.00 15.85
C VAL A 71 -7.95 4.28 16.64
N VAL A 72 -7.52 5.36 15.96
CA VAL A 72 -7.26 6.64 16.65
C VAL A 72 -8.55 7.28 17.14
N TYR A 73 -9.65 7.17 16.40
CA TYR A 73 -10.96 7.62 16.87
C TYR A 73 -11.37 6.88 18.16
N GLY A 74 -11.23 5.55 18.20
CA GLY A 74 -11.50 4.75 19.38
C GLY A 74 -10.61 5.14 20.58
N LEU A 75 -9.31 5.38 20.33
CA LEU A 75 -8.39 5.84 21.37
C LEU A 75 -8.74 7.25 21.90
N LYS A 76 -9.31 8.12 21.07
CA LYS A 76 -9.79 9.47 21.49
C LYS A 76 -10.99 9.41 22.44
N LEU A 77 -11.77 8.33 22.42
CA LEU A 77 -12.91 8.14 23.35
C LEU A 77 -12.44 7.90 24.78
N TRP A 78 -11.20 7.42 24.96
CA TRP A 78 -10.63 7.26 26.30
C TRP A 78 -10.24 8.61 26.89
N GLN A 79 -10.75 8.91 28.08
CA GLN A 79 -10.47 10.14 28.80
C GLN A 79 -9.25 9.93 29.72
N PRO A 80 -8.08 10.43 29.37
CA PRO A 80 -6.89 10.27 30.19
C PRO A 80 -6.95 11.14 31.45
N PRO A 81 -6.19 10.78 32.51
CA PRO A 81 -5.97 11.65 33.65
C PRO A 81 -5.40 13.00 33.23
N ARG A 82 -5.70 14.07 33.99
CA ARG A 82 -5.29 15.45 33.66
C ARG A 82 -3.79 15.59 33.37
N ALA A 83 -2.95 14.81 34.04
CA ALA A 83 -1.49 14.80 33.82
C ALA A 83 -1.09 14.34 32.39
N LEU A 84 -1.87 13.48 31.75
CA LEU A 84 -1.60 12.93 30.42
C LEU A 84 -2.35 13.66 29.30
N ALA A 85 -3.33 14.49 29.65
CA ALA A 85 -4.20 15.13 28.65
C ALA A 85 -3.42 15.99 27.63
N GLY A 86 -2.33 16.65 28.05
CA GLY A 86 -1.52 17.49 27.17
C GLY A 86 -0.65 16.72 26.18
N ILE A 87 -0.15 15.54 26.56
CA ILE A 87 0.71 14.71 25.70
C ILE A 87 -0.07 13.70 24.87
N MET A 88 -1.34 13.48 25.19
CA MET A 88 -2.20 12.49 24.55
C MET A 88 -2.29 12.65 23.03
N PRO A 89 -2.66 13.82 22.48
CA PRO A 89 -2.84 13.96 21.03
C PRO A 89 -1.51 14.02 20.26
N VAL A 90 -0.40 14.40 20.91
CA VAL A 90 0.88 14.62 20.24
C VAL A 90 1.75 13.38 20.25
N LEU A 91 1.72 12.62 21.34
CA LEU A 91 2.61 11.47 21.54
C LEU A 91 1.83 10.14 21.61
N VAL A 92 0.86 10.03 22.53
CA VAL A 92 0.23 8.75 22.87
C VAL A 92 -0.62 8.24 21.71
N LEU A 93 -1.51 9.07 21.17
CA LEU A 93 -2.39 8.67 20.07
C LEU A 93 -1.61 8.27 18.80
N PRO A 94 -0.63 9.06 18.31
CA PRO A 94 0.15 8.65 17.16
C PRO A 94 0.99 7.38 17.42
N LEU A 95 1.63 7.27 18.58
CA LEU A 95 2.50 6.13 18.89
C LEU A 95 1.70 4.83 19.02
N VAL A 96 0.68 4.82 19.88
CA VAL A 96 -0.17 3.64 20.10
C VAL A 96 -0.96 3.31 18.84
N GLY A 97 -1.52 4.33 18.18
CA GLY A 97 -2.22 4.15 16.90
C GLY A 97 -1.34 3.51 15.84
N THR A 98 -0.09 3.99 15.69
CA THR A 98 0.87 3.42 14.73
C THR A 98 1.21 1.96 15.06
N LEU A 99 1.43 1.65 16.34
CA LEU A 99 1.75 0.30 16.77
C LEU A 99 0.58 -0.67 16.46
N VAL A 100 -0.64 -0.30 16.84
CA VAL A 100 -1.84 -1.11 16.60
C VAL A 100 -2.08 -1.29 15.10
N VAL A 101 -2.06 -0.21 14.33
CA VAL A 101 -2.25 -0.26 12.88
C VAL A 101 -1.15 -1.09 12.23
N GLY A 102 0.10 -0.92 12.65
CA GLY A 102 1.23 -1.68 12.12
C GLY A 102 1.06 -3.18 12.34
N ILE A 103 0.73 -3.60 13.56
CA ILE A 103 0.49 -5.01 13.89
C ILE A 103 -0.67 -5.58 13.04
N VAL A 104 -1.80 -4.88 12.99
CA VAL A 104 -2.96 -5.35 12.22
C VAL A 104 -2.66 -5.41 10.74
N MET A 105 -1.98 -4.42 10.18
CA MET A 105 -1.61 -4.42 8.77
C MET A 105 -0.65 -5.56 8.41
N PHE A 106 0.34 -5.86 9.25
CA PHE A 106 1.26 -6.97 8.98
C PHE A 106 0.63 -8.35 9.20
N VAL A 107 -0.11 -8.51 10.32
CA VAL A 107 -0.59 -9.83 10.74
C VAL A 107 -1.91 -10.20 10.06
N VAL A 108 -2.84 -9.24 9.98
CA VAL A 108 -4.21 -9.51 9.51
C VAL A 108 -4.36 -9.22 8.01
N VAL A 109 -3.77 -8.15 7.51
CA VAL A 109 -3.95 -7.72 6.12
C VAL A 109 -2.86 -8.29 5.22
N GLY A 110 -1.62 -8.33 5.67
CA GLY A 110 -0.47 -8.74 4.85
C GLY A 110 -0.54 -10.21 4.41
N ALA A 111 -0.85 -11.12 5.33
CA ALA A 111 -0.89 -12.56 5.03
C ALA A 111 -1.99 -12.96 4.03
N PRO A 112 -3.26 -12.54 4.19
CA PRO A 112 -4.30 -12.82 3.20
C PRO A 112 -4.00 -12.22 1.84
N LEU A 113 -3.42 -11.04 1.81
CA LEU A 113 -3.13 -10.35 0.57
C LEU A 113 -1.97 -10.98 -0.21
N ALA A 114 -0.93 -11.44 0.50
CA ALA A 114 0.13 -12.25 -0.09
C ALA A 114 -0.44 -13.55 -0.68
N ALA A 115 -1.35 -14.21 0.03
CA ALA A 115 -2.03 -15.42 -0.47
C ALA A 115 -2.85 -15.16 -1.75
N VAL A 116 -3.57 -14.02 -1.81
CA VAL A 116 -4.31 -13.62 -3.02
C VAL A 116 -3.36 -13.39 -4.19
N THR A 117 -2.25 -12.67 -3.98
CA THR A 117 -1.26 -12.40 -5.03
C THR A 117 -0.64 -13.70 -5.55
N THR A 118 -0.26 -14.61 -4.66
CA THR A 118 0.29 -15.92 -5.05
C THR A 118 -0.75 -16.74 -5.80
N GLY A 119 -1.98 -16.84 -5.29
CA GLY A 119 -3.06 -17.57 -5.95
C GLY A 119 -3.41 -17.05 -7.35
N LEU A 120 -3.39 -15.71 -7.54
CA LEU A 120 -3.60 -15.10 -8.86
C LEU A 120 -2.44 -15.43 -9.82
N THR A 121 -1.21 -15.42 -9.34
CA THR A 121 -0.02 -15.77 -10.15
C THR A 121 -0.07 -17.24 -10.56
N ASP A 122 -0.40 -18.15 -9.64
CA ASP A 122 -0.54 -19.58 -9.92
C ASP A 122 -1.67 -19.85 -10.92
N TRP A 123 -2.79 -19.14 -10.77
CA TRP A 123 -3.89 -19.21 -11.70
C TRP A 123 -3.49 -18.75 -13.11
N LEU A 124 -2.80 -17.62 -13.25
CA LEU A 124 -2.28 -17.16 -14.54
C LEU A 124 -1.29 -18.14 -15.16
N ASN A 125 -0.41 -18.72 -14.35
CA ASN A 125 0.52 -19.75 -14.82
C ASN A 125 -0.23 -21.01 -15.33
N SER A 126 -1.37 -21.36 -14.75
CA SER A 126 -2.19 -22.48 -15.21
C SER A 126 -2.86 -22.21 -16.56
N LEU A 127 -3.01 -20.94 -16.94
CA LEU A 127 -3.55 -20.53 -18.25
C LEU A 127 -2.46 -20.41 -19.34
N SER A 128 -1.17 -20.55 -18.98
CA SER A 128 -0.06 -20.51 -19.92
C SER A 128 -0.13 -21.74 -20.86
N GLY A 129 -0.60 -21.57 -22.06
CA GLY A 129 -0.95 -22.63 -23.02
C GLY A 129 -2.34 -22.47 -23.61
N ALA A 130 -3.16 -21.61 -23.03
CA ALA A 130 -4.43 -21.17 -23.56
C ALA A 130 -4.23 -20.20 -24.74
N ASN A 131 -5.33 -19.90 -25.44
CA ASN A 131 -5.31 -18.94 -26.54
C ASN A 131 -4.67 -17.60 -26.09
N ALA A 132 -3.57 -17.19 -26.73
CA ALA A 132 -2.80 -16.00 -26.39
C ALA A 132 -3.64 -14.71 -26.37
N LEU A 133 -4.69 -14.63 -27.18
CA LEU A 133 -5.61 -13.50 -27.21
C LEU A 133 -6.44 -13.43 -25.92
N LEU A 134 -6.94 -14.56 -25.43
CA LEU A 134 -7.69 -14.63 -24.19
C LEU A 134 -6.80 -14.29 -22.98
N LEU A 135 -5.59 -14.85 -22.95
CA LEU A 135 -4.61 -14.57 -21.92
C LEU A 135 -4.23 -13.07 -21.88
N GLY A 136 -3.97 -12.48 -23.04
CA GLY A 136 -3.67 -11.06 -23.17
C GLY A 136 -4.83 -10.16 -22.71
N ALA A 137 -6.08 -10.53 -23.01
CA ALA A 137 -7.28 -9.83 -22.55
C ALA A 137 -7.40 -9.90 -21.01
N ILE A 138 -7.20 -11.07 -20.42
CA ILE A 138 -7.24 -11.25 -18.95
C ILE A 138 -6.16 -10.42 -18.26
N VAL A 139 -4.91 -10.54 -18.72
CA VAL A 139 -3.79 -9.78 -18.16
C VAL A 139 -4.01 -8.26 -18.30
N GLY A 140 -4.51 -7.81 -19.45
CA GLY A 140 -4.87 -6.41 -19.68
C GLY A 140 -5.96 -5.90 -18.75
N LEU A 141 -7.02 -6.69 -18.53
CA LEU A 141 -8.08 -6.37 -17.56
C LEU A 141 -7.54 -6.32 -16.13
N MET A 142 -6.69 -7.26 -15.72
CA MET A 142 -6.07 -7.27 -14.40
C MET A 142 -5.18 -6.04 -14.18
N MET A 143 -4.46 -5.60 -15.21
CA MET A 143 -3.65 -4.38 -15.17
C MET A 143 -4.51 -3.12 -15.00
N ALA A 144 -5.68 -3.08 -15.63
CA ALA A 144 -6.58 -1.92 -15.58
C ALA A 144 -7.43 -1.87 -14.30
N PHE A 145 -7.69 -3.02 -13.67
CA PHE A 145 -8.63 -3.13 -12.55
C PHE A 145 -8.07 -2.53 -11.25
N ASP A 146 -6.78 -2.69 -11.00
CA ASP A 146 -6.18 -2.41 -9.70
C ASP A 146 -4.87 -1.64 -9.88
N MET A 147 -4.90 -0.32 -9.70
CA MET A 147 -3.76 0.58 -9.89
C MET A 147 -2.59 0.30 -8.91
N GLY A 148 -1.78 -0.73 -9.20
CA GLY A 148 -0.60 -1.09 -8.42
C GLY A 148 -0.89 -1.99 -7.22
N GLY A 149 -2.08 -2.57 -7.11
CA GLY A 149 -2.44 -3.55 -6.08
C GLY A 149 -2.04 -4.99 -6.45
N PRO A 150 -2.53 -5.97 -5.67
CA PRO A 150 -2.12 -7.37 -5.83
C PRO A 150 -2.49 -7.96 -7.20
N VAL A 151 -3.61 -7.55 -7.78
CA VAL A 151 -4.09 -8.04 -9.08
C VAL A 151 -3.18 -7.54 -10.20
N ASN A 152 -2.89 -6.25 -10.21
CA ASN A 152 -1.98 -5.64 -11.18
C ASN A 152 -0.56 -6.24 -11.07
N LYS A 153 -0.05 -6.44 -9.85
CA LYS A 153 1.28 -7.03 -9.65
C LYS A 153 1.37 -8.48 -10.11
N ALA A 154 0.34 -9.29 -9.85
CA ALA A 154 0.30 -10.67 -10.34
C ALA A 154 0.38 -10.68 -11.87
N ALA A 155 -0.42 -9.84 -12.55
CA ALA A 155 -0.41 -9.69 -14.00
C ALA A 155 0.95 -9.23 -14.54
N TYR A 156 1.53 -8.20 -13.91
CA TYR A 156 2.85 -7.68 -14.29
C TYR A 156 3.96 -8.73 -14.11
N THR A 157 4.00 -9.39 -12.96
CA THR A 157 5.00 -10.42 -12.66
C THR A 157 4.91 -11.58 -13.65
N PHE A 158 3.68 -12.02 -13.98
CA PHE A 158 3.45 -13.05 -14.98
C PHE A 158 3.94 -12.63 -16.36
N ALA A 159 3.60 -11.41 -16.81
CA ALA A 159 4.00 -10.90 -18.12
C ALA A 159 5.54 -10.78 -18.24
N VAL A 160 6.21 -10.27 -17.20
CA VAL A 160 7.67 -10.15 -17.19
C VAL A 160 8.35 -11.51 -17.14
N ALA A 161 7.82 -12.47 -16.38
CA ALA A 161 8.34 -13.84 -16.35
C ALA A 161 8.21 -14.52 -17.72
N GLY A 162 7.08 -14.34 -18.41
CA GLY A 162 6.89 -14.85 -19.77
C GLY A 162 7.90 -14.28 -20.77
N LEU A 163 8.19 -12.98 -20.70
CA LEU A 163 9.22 -12.35 -21.53
C LEU A 163 10.65 -12.92 -21.27
N SER A 164 10.96 -13.25 -20.02
CA SER A 164 12.27 -13.79 -19.65
C SER A 164 12.48 -15.24 -20.06
N THR A 165 11.40 -16.01 -20.21
CA THR A 165 11.41 -17.42 -20.63
C THR A 165 11.21 -17.62 -22.13
N GLY A 166 10.91 -16.54 -22.87
CA GLY A 166 10.70 -16.60 -24.33
C GLY A 166 9.42 -17.36 -24.73
N SER A 167 8.45 -17.46 -23.84
CA SER A 167 7.17 -18.13 -24.09
C SER A 167 6.07 -17.12 -24.43
#